data_5596324d03cadf82b50cd2af88a288b4
#
_entry.id   5596324d03cadf82b50cd2af88a288b4
#
_cell.length_a   1.000
_cell.length_b   1.000
_cell.length_c   1.000
_cell.angle_alpha   90.00
_cell.angle_beta   90.00
_cell.angle_gamma   90.00
#
_symmetry.space_group_name_H-M   'P 1'
#
loop_
_entity.id
_entity.type
_entity.pdbx_description
1 polymer ?
#
loop_
_entity_poly.entity_id
_entity_poly.type
_entity_poly.pdbx_seq_one_letter_code
_entity_poly.pdbx_strand_id
1 'polypeptide(L)'
;MKKRLVMGTLTAALIAGSVPYEIHAQQEVMIQSEEGGPEEPSEPEQPEPAPTEEPQPTVEPEPTVAPQPTVEPEPTQAPAPTEAPVPDEPTATPVPEPTMAPTETPAPTEIPQPTATPTPALVSVGLQIEPGDASVVILDAEGNPVSAEENGRYSLLQGQAYELYVRKEGYQEFYQKITADSAVTEYTITLLSGNTALKGLYVSSSDKYGKGILKLSPDLAPDKEKFEASYDGERQSLNIWPEVEDEKASVKVYAISGIKAGTVEKDETITGTKDNKDRLYWKIFFADQEKEAKVRLEVKAEDGTTRDYYITLKLTDTTAPVLKKISASRISTDTASAVYKTSEKGTCYYQVIEAGAKVPALDTSGKGTEVLAGTNTITLTGLSSGEKDLVIVVKDAAGNVSDSLVMGIPDIKTAGTPGNLVHGSDH
;
A
#
# COMPACT_ATOMS: atom_id res chain seq x y z
N MET A 1 -40.39 40.91 14.72
CA MET A 1 -40.32 39.44 14.91
C MET A 1 -39.93 38.83 13.58
N LYS A 2 -38.67 38.39 13.44
CA LYS A 2 -38.15 37.77 12.22
C LYS A 2 -38.34 36.26 12.36
N LYS A 3 -39.23 35.67 11.57
CA LYS A 3 -39.35 34.21 11.44
C LYS A 3 -38.15 33.67 10.66
N ARG A 4 -37.32 32.86 11.29
CA ARG A 4 -36.29 32.06 10.62
C ARG A 4 -36.95 30.82 9.99
N LEU A 5 -36.83 30.69 8.69
CA LEU A 5 -37.16 29.49 7.94
C LEU A 5 -36.01 28.48 8.18
N VAL A 6 -36.33 27.35 8.79
CA VAL A 6 -35.37 26.22 8.95
C VAL A 6 -35.48 25.37 7.69
N MET A 7 -34.43 25.44 6.87
CA MET A 7 -34.27 24.60 5.69
C MET A 7 -33.73 23.27 6.17
N GLY A 8 -34.57 22.23 6.16
CA GLY A 8 -34.16 20.87 6.49
C GLY A 8 -33.47 20.22 5.27
N THR A 9 -32.16 20.03 5.34
CA THR A 9 -31.43 19.16 4.42
C THR A 9 -31.70 17.69 4.79
N LEU A 10 -32.42 16.98 3.93
CA LEU A 10 -32.60 15.55 4.05
C LEU A 10 -31.43 14.85 3.34
N THR A 11 -30.40 14.49 4.11
CA THR A 11 -29.31 13.66 3.62
C THR A 11 -29.77 12.20 3.75
N ALA A 12 -30.09 11.55 2.64
CA ALA A 12 -30.37 10.13 2.60
C ALA A 12 -29.04 9.36 2.73
N ALA A 13 -28.65 9.01 3.95
CA ALA A 13 -27.59 8.05 4.20
C ALA A 13 -28.21 6.65 4.17
N LEU A 14 -27.82 5.83 3.19
CA LEU A 14 -28.14 4.42 3.15
C LEU A 14 -27.29 3.70 4.20
N ILE A 15 -27.89 3.36 5.35
CA ILE A 15 -27.24 2.57 6.40
C ILE A 15 -27.39 1.09 6.04
N ALA A 16 -26.32 0.48 5.52
CA ALA A 16 -26.15 -0.96 5.58
C ALA A 16 -25.75 -1.33 7.02
N GLY A 17 -26.46 -2.30 7.61
CA GLY A 17 -26.42 -2.60 9.02
C GLY A 17 -25.01 -2.89 9.58
N SER A 18 -24.69 -2.28 10.69
CA SER A 18 -23.64 -2.70 11.60
C SER A 18 -24.18 -2.66 13.04
N VAL A 19 -23.93 -3.75 13.73
CA VAL A 19 -24.25 -4.02 15.14
C VAL A 19 -23.50 -3.03 16.04
N PRO A 20 -24.08 -2.49 17.12
CA PRO A 20 -23.38 -1.57 18.02
C PRO A 20 -22.33 -2.32 18.86
N TYR A 21 -21.11 -1.85 18.84
CA TYR A 21 -20.03 -2.27 19.73
C TYR A 21 -19.98 -1.31 20.92
N GLU A 22 -20.18 -1.83 22.12
CA GLU A 22 -20.10 -1.07 23.36
C GLU A 22 -18.63 -0.71 23.67
N ILE A 23 -18.37 0.59 23.87
CA ILE A 23 -17.08 1.10 24.36
C ILE A 23 -17.08 1.05 25.88
N HIS A 24 -16.26 0.18 26.45
CA HIS A 24 -15.92 0.21 27.88
C HIS A 24 -14.74 1.20 28.06
N ALA A 25 -15.02 2.30 28.74
CA ALA A 25 -14.02 3.21 29.25
C ALA A 25 -13.27 2.56 30.42
N GLN A 26 -11.96 2.37 30.33
CA GLN A 26 -11.12 2.02 31.47
C GLN A 26 -10.45 3.28 32.04
N GLN A 27 -10.63 3.43 33.33
CA GLN A 27 -10.13 4.47 34.20
C GLN A 27 -8.60 4.43 34.30
N GLU A 28 -7.97 5.60 34.17
CA GLU A 28 -6.56 5.81 34.54
C GLU A 28 -6.39 5.73 36.05
N VAL A 29 -5.45 4.88 36.49
CA VAL A 29 -4.91 4.88 37.85
C VAL A 29 -3.56 5.55 37.84
N MET A 30 -3.47 6.74 38.45
CA MET A 30 -2.21 7.40 38.79
C MET A 30 -1.53 6.61 39.88
N ILE A 31 -0.26 6.24 39.69
CA ILE A 31 0.61 5.79 40.77
C ILE A 31 1.77 6.80 40.90
N GLN A 32 1.85 7.38 42.08
CA GLN A 32 2.91 8.27 42.52
C GLN A 32 4.21 7.51 42.71
N SER A 33 5.31 8.14 42.31
CA SER A 33 6.70 7.72 42.57
C SER A 33 7.12 8.02 44.02
N GLU A 34 7.71 7.05 44.71
CA GLU A 34 8.57 7.26 45.86
C GLU A 34 10.00 6.84 45.54
N GLU A 35 10.93 7.72 45.89
CA GLU A 35 12.38 7.53 45.82
C GLU A 35 12.88 6.56 46.92
N GLY A 36 13.79 5.67 46.57
CA GLY A 36 14.59 4.87 47.50
C GLY A 36 15.85 4.37 46.81
N GLY A 37 16.99 4.81 47.28
CA GLY A 37 18.33 4.58 46.71
C GLY A 37 18.89 3.15 46.95
N PRO A 38 20.14 2.89 46.57
CA PRO A 38 20.57 1.62 46.01
C PRO A 38 21.06 0.61 47.04
N GLU A 39 20.65 -0.62 46.92
CA GLU A 39 21.35 -1.80 47.43
C GLU A 39 21.64 -2.78 46.30
N GLU A 40 22.91 -3.15 46.21
CA GLU A 40 23.50 -4.11 45.30
C GLU A 40 23.09 -5.53 45.73
N PRO A 41 22.57 -6.39 44.86
CA PRO A 41 22.49 -7.81 45.12
C PRO A 41 23.40 -8.62 44.20
N SER A 42 24.16 -9.47 44.84
CA SER A 42 24.93 -10.61 44.38
C SER A 42 24.29 -11.41 43.22
N GLU A 43 25.19 -11.77 42.32
CA GLU A 43 25.05 -12.64 41.15
C GLU A 43 24.49 -14.04 41.53
N PRO A 44 23.44 -14.53 40.88
CA PRO A 44 23.06 -15.95 40.94
C PRO A 44 23.69 -16.74 39.78
N GLU A 45 24.25 -17.89 40.13
CA GLU A 45 24.82 -18.89 39.25
C GLU A 45 23.87 -19.31 38.11
N GLN A 46 24.42 -19.37 36.91
CA GLN A 46 23.76 -19.77 35.67
C GLN A 46 23.60 -21.31 35.65
N PRO A 47 22.42 -21.88 35.44
CA PRO A 47 22.28 -23.31 35.17
C PRO A 47 22.74 -23.65 33.75
N GLU A 48 23.47 -24.78 33.62
CA GLU A 48 23.93 -25.33 32.36
C GLU A 48 22.76 -25.61 31.40
N PRO A 49 22.91 -25.32 30.09
CA PRO A 49 21.89 -25.66 29.09
C PRO A 49 21.80 -27.17 28.87
N ALA A 50 20.58 -27.68 28.92
CA ALA A 50 20.23 -29.04 28.53
C ALA A 50 20.56 -29.30 27.04
N PRO A 51 20.92 -30.53 26.65
CA PRO A 51 21.26 -30.85 25.26
C PRO A 51 20.03 -30.68 24.34
N THR A 52 20.23 -29.91 23.27
CA THR A 52 19.24 -29.69 22.19
C THR A 52 19.09 -30.99 21.39
N GLU A 53 17.89 -31.54 21.38
CA GLU A 53 17.52 -32.63 20.47
C GLU A 53 17.58 -32.14 19.00
N GLU A 54 18.18 -32.94 18.13
CA GLU A 54 18.22 -32.69 16.69
C GLU A 54 16.78 -32.69 16.11
N PRO A 55 16.42 -31.76 15.23
CA PRO A 55 15.11 -31.76 14.59
C PRO A 55 15.00 -32.94 13.63
N GLN A 56 13.95 -33.75 13.79
CA GLN A 56 13.56 -34.79 12.83
C GLN A 56 13.23 -34.18 11.47
N PRO A 57 13.56 -34.86 10.34
CA PRO A 57 13.25 -34.36 9.01
C PRO A 57 11.73 -34.28 8.82
N THR A 58 11.25 -33.08 8.49
CA THR A 58 9.86 -32.80 8.10
C THR A 58 9.55 -33.53 6.79
N VAL A 59 8.55 -34.38 6.81
CA VAL A 59 8.03 -35.06 5.61
C VAL A 59 7.43 -34.00 4.67
N GLU A 60 7.91 -33.97 3.44
CA GLU A 60 7.42 -33.13 2.36
C GLU A 60 5.94 -33.45 2.08
N PRO A 61 5.02 -32.47 2.05
CA PRO A 61 3.61 -32.75 1.75
C PRO A 61 3.47 -33.16 0.28
N GLU A 62 2.71 -34.24 0.04
CA GLU A 62 2.34 -34.71 -1.30
C GLU A 62 1.62 -33.61 -2.09
N PRO A 63 1.83 -33.51 -3.42
CA PRO A 63 1.20 -32.50 -4.25
C PRO A 63 -0.30 -32.69 -4.29
N THR A 64 -1.02 -31.65 -3.86
CA THR A 64 -2.48 -31.57 -3.93
C THR A 64 -2.92 -31.59 -5.40
N VAL A 65 -3.72 -32.56 -5.76
CA VAL A 65 -4.34 -32.71 -7.09
C VAL A 65 -5.16 -31.47 -7.39
N ALA A 66 -4.90 -30.83 -8.52
CA ALA A 66 -5.66 -29.67 -8.99
C ALA A 66 -7.15 -30.03 -9.18
N PRO A 67 -8.10 -29.15 -8.79
CA PRO A 67 -9.52 -29.40 -9.02
C PRO A 67 -9.83 -29.47 -10.51
N GLN A 68 -10.59 -30.48 -10.92
CA GLN A 68 -11.13 -30.62 -12.27
C GLN A 68 -12.01 -29.41 -12.63
N PRO A 69 -11.97 -28.94 -13.89
CA PRO A 69 -12.83 -27.87 -14.33
C PRO A 69 -14.29 -28.29 -14.23
N THR A 70 -15.08 -27.46 -13.54
CA THR A 70 -16.54 -27.58 -13.44
C THR A 70 -17.13 -27.41 -14.83
N VAL A 71 -17.88 -28.41 -15.28
CA VAL A 71 -18.60 -28.39 -16.55
C VAL A 71 -19.64 -27.28 -16.50
N GLU A 72 -19.59 -26.36 -17.46
CA GLU A 72 -20.54 -25.29 -17.69
C GLU A 72 -21.95 -25.89 -17.92
N PRO A 73 -23.01 -25.42 -17.26
CA PRO A 73 -24.35 -25.94 -17.48
C PRO A 73 -24.84 -25.60 -18.89
N GLU A 74 -25.36 -26.61 -19.61
CA GLU A 74 -26.02 -26.44 -20.92
C GLU A 74 -27.16 -25.41 -20.83
N PRO A 75 -27.38 -24.58 -21.87
CA PRO A 75 -28.47 -23.61 -21.89
C PRO A 75 -29.82 -24.34 -21.94
N THR A 76 -30.64 -24.07 -20.93
CA THR A 76 -32.01 -24.54 -20.85
C THR A 76 -32.82 -24.02 -22.07
N GLN A 77 -33.35 -24.93 -22.89
CA GLN A 77 -34.24 -24.60 -24.00
C GLN A 77 -35.46 -23.85 -23.50
N ALA A 78 -35.79 -22.77 -24.19
CA ALA A 78 -37.03 -22.01 -23.99
C ALA A 78 -38.24 -22.88 -24.23
N PRO A 79 -39.33 -22.75 -23.46
CA PRO A 79 -40.57 -23.47 -23.70
C PRO A 79 -41.22 -23.03 -25.02
N ALA A 80 -41.75 -24.00 -25.76
CA ALA A 80 -42.48 -23.79 -27.02
C ALA A 80 -43.73 -22.92 -26.81
N PRO A 81 -44.11 -22.07 -27.80
CA PRO A 81 -45.29 -21.24 -27.68
C PRO A 81 -46.55 -22.11 -27.67
N THR A 82 -47.43 -21.86 -26.71
CA THR A 82 -48.75 -22.46 -26.57
C THR A 82 -49.64 -21.91 -27.69
N GLU A 83 -50.21 -22.81 -28.48
CA GLU A 83 -51.19 -22.47 -29.53
C GLU A 83 -52.41 -21.73 -28.96
N ALA A 84 -52.84 -20.68 -29.65
CA ALA A 84 -54.02 -19.89 -29.33
C ALA A 84 -55.29 -20.72 -29.59
N PRO A 85 -56.34 -20.56 -28.80
CA PRO A 85 -57.62 -21.25 -29.02
C PRO A 85 -58.31 -20.70 -30.27
N VAL A 86 -58.84 -21.63 -31.08
CA VAL A 86 -59.66 -21.39 -32.28
C VAL A 86 -60.99 -20.78 -31.86
N PRO A 87 -61.53 -19.74 -32.54
CA PRO A 87 -62.85 -19.19 -32.24
C PRO A 87 -63.98 -20.11 -32.71
N ASP A 88 -64.94 -20.35 -31.81
CA ASP A 88 -66.16 -21.07 -32.11
C ASP A 88 -67.09 -20.32 -33.08
N GLU A 89 -67.72 -21.09 -33.98
CA GLU A 89 -68.63 -20.68 -35.04
C GLU A 89 -69.95 -20.13 -34.43
N PRO A 90 -70.58 -19.08 -35.02
CA PRO A 90 -71.76 -18.48 -34.43
C PRO A 90 -73.03 -19.31 -34.72
N THR A 91 -73.70 -19.66 -33.62
CA THR A 91 -75.02 -20.34 -33.64
C THR A 91 -76.14 -19.36 -33.96
N ALA A 92 -76.95 -19.73 -34.90
CA ALA A 92 -78.05 -18.97 -35.45
C ALA A 92 -79.15 -18.55 -34.45
N THR A 93 -79.55 -17.31 -34.52
CA THR A 93 -80.63 -16.65 -33.78
C THR A 93 -82.04 -17.10 -34.29
N PRO A 94 -82.98 -17.43 -33.39
CA PRO A 94 -84.39 -17.53 -33.75
C PRO A 94 -85.06 -16.16 -33.79
N VAL A 95 -85.90 -15.96 -34.81
CA VAL A 95 -86.70 -14.77 -35.05
C VAL A 95 -87.80 -14.62 -34.04
N PRO A 96 -88.08 -13.47 -33.42
CA PRO A 96 -89.24 -13.22 -32.61
C PRO A 96 -90.42 -12.64 -33.47
N GLU A 97 -91.57 -13.12 -33.17
CA GLU A 97 -92.89 -12.71 -33.71
C GLU A 97 -93.36 -11.34 -33.12
N PRO A 98 -94.16 -10.57 -33.81
CA PRO A 98 -94.51 -9.17 -33.47
C PRO A 98 -95.67 -9.10 -32.48
N THR A 99 -95.57 -8.27 -31.43
CA THR A 99 -96.70 -7.91 -30.57
C THR A 99 -96.75 -6.41 -30.28
N MET A 100 -97.77 -5.84 -30.88
CA MET A 100 -98.75 -4.82 -30.46
C MET A 100 -98.35 -3.59 -29.63
N ALA A 101 -98.57 -2.46 -30.29
CA ALA A 101 -99.15 -1.18 -29.86
C ALA A 101 -98.56 -0.33 -28.69
N PRO A 102 -98.62 1.03 -28.87
CA PRO A 102 -97.76 1.95 -28.20
C PRO A 102 -98.29 2.40 -26.84
N THR A 103 -97.44 2.44 -25.84
CA THR A 103 -97.68 3.14 -24.62
C THR A 103 -96.84 4.40 -24.58
N GLU A 104 -97.38 5.49 -24.09
CA GLU A 104 -96.90 6.87 -24.10
C GLU A 104 -95.43 7.03 -23.70
N THR A 105 -94.77 7.89 -24.51
CA THR A 105 -93.36 8.30 -24.30
C THR A 105 -93.21 9.07 -22.98
N PRO A 106 -92.40 8.57 -22.00
CA PRO A 106 -92.01 9.46 -20.93
C PRO A 106 -91.03 10.51 -21.45
N ALA A 107 -91.10 11.71 -20.91
CA ALA A 107 -90.27 12.87 -21.24
C ALA A 107 -88.75 12.49 -21.15
N PRO A 108 -87.94 13.06 -22.06
CA PRO A 108 -86.48 12.77 -22.02
C PRO A 108 -85.85 13.19 -20.72
N THR A 109 -85.41 12.19 -19.99
CA THR A 109 -84.53 12.41 -18.83
C THR A 109 -83.23 13.04 -19.35
N GLU A 110 -82.93 14.23 -18.85
CA GLU A 110 -81.67 14.92 -19.16
C GLU A 110 -80.50 13.94 -18.88
N ILE A 111 -79.75 13.61 -19.94
CA ILE A 111 -78.52 12.87 -19.83
C ILE A 111 -77.56 13.71 -18.98
N PRO A 112 -77.06 13.20 -17.82
CA PRO A 112 -76.12 13.97 -17.02
C PRO A 112 -74.93 14.30 -17.96
N GLN A 113 -74.66 15.60 -18.09
CA GLN A 113 -73.50 16.11 -18.82
C GLN A 113 -72.26 15.44 -18.26
N PRO A 114 -71.36 14.85 -19.07
CA PRO A 114 -70.15 14.22 -18.56
C PRO A 114 -69.39 15.26 -17.77
N THR A 115 -69.23 15.01 -16.49
CA THR A 115 -68.38 15.80 -15.59
C THR A 115 -66.99 15.80 -16.20
N ALA A 116 -66.46 16.98 -16.55
CA ALA A 116 -65.10 17.08 -17.09
C ALA A 116 -64.13 16.40 -16.11
N THR A 117 -63.47 15.36 -16.55
CA THR A 117 -62.39 14.75 -15.79
C THR A 117 -61.36 15.84 -15.50
N PRO A 118 -60.98 16.09 -14.25
CA PRO A 118 -60.02 17.16 -13.93
C PRO A 118 -58.72 16.84 -14.69
N THR A 119 -58.23 17.78 -15.46
CA THR A 119 -56.93 17.71 -16.12
C THR A 119 -55.88 17.53 -15.02
N PRO A 120 -55.03 16.49 -15.09
CA PRO A 120 -54.00 16.29 -14.09
C PRO A 120 -53.10 17.52 -13.97
N ALA A 121 -52.87 17.98 -12.74
CA ALA A 121 -51.99 19.11 -12.49
C ALA A 121 -50.54 18.72 -12.77
N LEU A 122 -49.78 19.66 -13.35
CA LEU A 122 -48.34 19.50 -13.54
C LEU A 122 -47.59 20.10 -12.37
N VAL A 123 -46.54 19.44 -11.93
CA VAL A 123 -45.56 19.89 -10.93
C VAL A 123 -44.22 20.13 -11.62
N SER A 124 -43.69 21.35 -11.48
CA SER A 124 -42.35 21.69 -11.98
C SER A 124 -41.27 21.28 -11.01
N VAL A 125 -40.39 20.36 -11.41
CA VAL A 125 -39.33 19.80 -10.57
C VAL A 125 -37.97 20.21 -11.11
N GLY A 126 -37.10 20.73 -10.25
CA GLY A 126 -35.69 21.03 -10.52
C GLY A 126 -34.76 19.97 -9.95
N LEU A 127 -33.60 19.79 -10.59
CA LEU A 127 -32.54 18.91 -10.13
C LEU A 127 -31.26 19.70 -9.95
N GLN A 128 -30.68 19.63 -8.75
CA GLN A 128 -29.33 20.08 -8.46
C GLN A 128 -28.43 18.87 -8.38
N ILE A 129 -27.51 18.73 -9.34
CA ILE A 129 -26.70 17.54 -9.49
C ILE A 129 -25.22 17.92 -9.37
N GLU A 130 -24.49 17.16 -8.58
CA GLU A 130 -23.03 17.24 -8.47
C GLU A 130 -22.40 15.88 -8.75
N PRO A 131 -21.48 15.82 -9.73
CA PRO A 131 -21.02 16.89 -10.63
C PRO A 131 -22.06 17.29 -11.67
N GLY A 132 -22.11 18.59 -12.00
CA GLY A 132 -23.17 19.21 -12.81
C GLY A 132 -23.24 18.78 -14.28
N ASP A 133 -22.26 18.03 -14.76
CA ASP A 133 -22.19 17.47 -16.12
C ASP A 133 -22.67 16.00 -16.19
N ALA A 134 -23.27 15.48 -15.13
CA ALA A 134 -23.87 14.14 -15.14
C ALA A 134 -25.11 14.10 -16.03
N SER A 135 -25.32 12.97 -16.71
CA SER A 135 -26.51 12.74 -17.53
C SER A 135 -27.70 12.35 -16.66
N VAL A 136 -28.87 12.88 -16.99
CA VAL A 136 -30.14 12.64 -16.30
C VAL A 136 -31.13 11.99 -17.23
N VAL A 137 -31.81 10.94 -16.72
CA VAL A 137 -32.95 10.31 -17.38
C VAL A 137 -34.07 10.19 -16.36
N ILE A 138 -35.23 10.76 -16.67
CA ILE A 138 -36.49 10.51 -15.95
C ILE A 138 -37.40 9.70 -16.84
N LEU A 139 -37.89 8.58 -16.34
CA LEU A 139 -38.87 7.74 -17.06
C LEU A 139 -40.22 7.83 -16.37
N ASP A 140 -41.29 7.88 -17.18
CA ASP A 140 -42.66 7.72 -16.69
C ASP A 140 -43.01 6.26 -16.35
N ALA A 141 -44.25 5.99 -15.95
CA ALA A 141 -44.70 4.65 -15.58
C ALA A 141 -44.69 3.65 -16.78
N GLU A 142 -44.75 4.13 -17.98
CA GLU A 142 -44.68 3.37 -19.23
C GLU A 142 -43.23 3.18 -19.72
N GLY A 143 -42.25 3.78 -19.07
CA GLY A 143 -40.81 3.72 -19.39
C GLY A 143 -40.40 4.73 -20.47
N ASN A 144 -41.22 5.73 -20.79
CA ASN A 144 -40.87 6.77 -21.75
C ASN A 144 -40.04 7.88 -21.07
N PRO A 145 -39.03 8.44 -21.74
CA PRO A 145 -38.24 9.51 -21.19
C PRO A 145 -39.01 10.84 -21.16
N VAL A 146 -38.96 11.51 -20.03
CA VAL A 146 -39.45 12.88 -19.85
C VAL A 146 -38.33 13.85 -20.15
N SER A 147 -38.55 14.78 -21.07
CA SER A 147 -37.59 15.80 -21.45
C SER A 147 -37.63 16.99 -20.48
N ALA A 148 -36.46 17.58 -20.22
CA ALA A 148 -36.38 18.85 -19.51
C ALA A 148 -36.93 19.98 -20.40
N GLU A 149 -37.51 20.99 -19.75
CA GLU A 149 -37.90 22.25 -20.37
C GLU A 149 -36.66 23.12 -20.68
N GLU A 150 -36.83 24.21 -21.41
CA GLU A 150 -35.77 25.17 -21.74
C GLU A 150 -35.08 25.76 -20.50
N ASN A 151 -35.80 25.83 -19.37
CA ASN A 151 -35.30 26.30 -18.09
C ASN A 151 -34.55 25.21 -17.28
N GLY A 152 -34.39 23.98 -17.80
CA GLY A 152 -33.76 22.84 -17.17
C GLY A 152 -34.61 22.14 -16.11
N ARG A 153 -35.91 22.49 -16.00
CA ARG A 153 -36.87 21.85 -15.08
C ARG A 153 -37.69 20.78 -15.81
N TYR A 154 -38.29 19.89 -15.04
CA TYR A 154 -39.16 18.82 -15.57
C TYR A 154 -40.61 19.05 -15.16
N SER A 155 -41.54 19.03 -16.10
CA SER A 155 -42.97 19.06 -15.82
C SER A 155 -43.52 17.66 -15.68
N LEU A 156 -43.86 17.29 -14.41
CA LEU A 156 -44.33 15.94 -14.06
C LEU A 156 -45.82 15.99 -13.66
N LEU A 157 -46.59 14.96 -13.99
CA LEU A 157 -48.00 14.82 -13.60
C LEU A 157 -48.08 14.56 -12.10
N GLN A 158 -48.79 15.42 -11.35
CA GLN A 158 -48.97 15.31 -9.92
C GLN A 158 -49.56 13.94 -9.52
N GLY A 159 -48.96 13.32 -8.51
CA GLY A 159 -49.34 12.01 -7.98
C GLY A 159 -48.86 10.81 -8.82
N GLN A 160 -48.21 11.03 -9.95
CA GLN A 160 -47.58 9.96 -10.73
C GLN A 160 -46.20 9.61 -10.24
N ALA A 161 -45.82 8.32 -10.39
CA ALA A 161 -44.48 7.84 -10.06
C ALA A 161 -43.59 7.90 -11.31
N TYR A 162 -42.32 8.27 -11.08
CA TYR A 162 -41.27 8.35 -12.10
C TYR A 162 -40.03 7.65 -11.59
N GLU A 163 -39.19 7.16 -12.52
CA GLU A 163 -37.87 6.62 -12.24
C GLU A 163 -36.81 7.63 -12.66
N LEU A 164 -36.01 8.08 -11.68
CA LEU A 164 -34.90 9.03 -11.87
C LEU A 164 -33.59 8.31 -11.85
N TYR A 165 -32.83 8.42 -12.95
CA TYR A 165 -31.46 7.93 -13.10
C TYR A 165 -30.53 9.10 -13.32
N VAL A 166 -29.40 9.10 -12.59
CA VAL A 166 -28.31 10.06 -12.80
C VAL A 166 -27.01 9.29 -12.93
N ARG A 167 -26.29 9.52 -14.04
CA ARG A 167 -25.10 8.76 -14.43
C ARG A 167 -23.98 9.68 -14.87
N LYS A 168 -22.76 9.32 -14.44
CA LYS A 168 -21.52 9.88 -14.97
C LYS A 168 -20.43 8.82 -14.93
N GLU A 169 -19.60 8.79 -15.96
CA GLU A 169 -18.44 7.89 -16.03
C GLU A 169 -17.50 8.16 -14.83
N GLY A 170 -17.05 7.11 -14.16
CA GLY A 170 -16.21 7.19 -12.96
C GLY A 170 -16.97 7.49 -11.66
N TYR A 171 -18.29 7.51 -11.69
CA TYR A 171 -19.15 7.72 -10.52
C TYR A 171 -20.17 6.61 -10.37
N GLN A 172 -20.58 6.36 -9.12
CA GLN A 172 -21.67 5.44 -8.81
C GLN A 172 -22.97 5.96 -9.40
N GLU A 173 -23.71 5.11 -10.11
CA GLU A 173 -25.03 5.44 -10.64
C GLU A 173 -26.02 5.72 -9.50
N PHE A 174 -26.78 6.80 -9.63
CA PHE A 174 -27.89 7.12 -8.74
C PHE A 174 -29.22 6.69 -9.38
N TYR A 175 -30.05 5.99 -8.63
CA TYR A 175 -31.40 5.59 -8.97
C TYR A 175 -32.37 5.88 -7.84
N GLN A 176 -33.51 6.49 -8.18
CA GLN A 176 -34.59 6.72 -7.21
C GLN A 176 -35.96 6.71 -7.90
N LYS A 177 -36.93 6.03 -7.29
CA LYS A 177 -38.35 6.24 -7.62
C LYS A 177 -38.83 7.50 -6.91
N ILE A 178 -39.40 8.44 -7.68
CA ILE A 178 -39.97 9.69 -7.18
C ILE A 178 -41.45 9.73 -7.49
N THR A 179 -42.24 10.35 -6.63
CA THR A 179 -43.65 10.68 -6.92
C THR A 179 -43.74 12.20 -7.05
N ALA A 180 -44.33 12.67 -8.15
CA ALA A 180 -44.48 14.10 -8.37
C ALA A 180 -45.44 14.71 -7.33
N ASP A 181 -44.90 15.55 -6.45
CA ASP A 181 -45.64 16.24 -5.40
C ASP A 181 -45.35 17.74 -5.44
N SER A 182 -46.42 18.54 -5.36
CA SER A 182 -46.30 20.02 -5.31
C SER A 182 -45.51 20.51 -4.09
N ALA A 183 -45.33 19.70 -3.04
CA ALA A 183 -44.52 20.05 -1.89
C ALA A 183 -43.02 19.86 -2.13
N VAL A 184 -42.60 19.05 -3.12
CA VAL A 184 -41.20 18.75 -3.46
C VAL A 184 -40.90 19.27 -4.85
N THR A 185 -40.26 20.41 -4.94
CA THR A 185 -39.94 21.09 -6.19
C THR A 185 -38.48 21.04 -6.59
N GLU A 186 -37.61 20.54 -5.71
CA GLU A 186 -36.16 20.44 -5.93
C GLU A 186 -35.62 19.13 -5.36
N TYR A 187 -34.79 18.43 -6.14
CA TYR A 187 -33.97 17.29 -5.66
C TYR A 187 -32.49 17.66 -5.78
N THR A 188 -31.76 17.41 -4.71
CA THR A 188 -30.29 17.56 -4.70
C THR A 188 -29.65 16.16 -4.71
N ILE A 189 -28.83 15.89 -5.72
CA ILE A 189 -28.19 14.59 -5.95
C ILE A 189 -26.70 14.80 -6.07
N THR A 190 -25.94 14.13 -5.21
CA THR A 190 -24.48 14.08 -5.30
C THR A 190 -24.06 12.65 -5.63
N LEU A 191 -23.40 12.48 -6.77
CA LEU A 191 -22.83 11.19 -7.16
C LEU A 191 -21.54 10.94 -6.40
N LEU A 192 -21.35 9.71 -5.96
CA LEU A 192 -20.13 9.28 -5.29
C LEU A 192 -19.07 8.90 -6.32
N SER A 193 -17.86 9.45 -6.15
CA SER A 193 -16.73 9.19 -7.05
C SER A 193 -16.16 7.79 -6.82
N GLY A 194 -15.88 7.07 -7.91
CA GLY A 194 -15.17 5.78 -7.91
C GLY A 194 -13.67 5.92 -8.21
N ASN A 195 -13.12 7.14 -8.20
CA ASN A 195 -11.73 7.38 -8.56
C ASN A 195 -10.76 6.90 -7.48
N THR A 196 -10.00 5.85 -7.80
CA THR A 196 -8.95 5.26 -6.95
C THR A 196 -7.54 5.55 -7.46
N ALA A 197 -7.38 6.47 -8.40
CA ALA A 197 -6.09 6.80 -8.98
C ALA A 197 -5.22 7.62 -8.03
N LEU A 198 -3.91 7.43 -8.14
CA LEU A 198 -2.89 8.27 -7.53
C LEU A 198 -2.39 9.29 -8.55
N LYS A 199 -2.44 10.58 -8.23
CA LYS A 199 -1.76 11.63 -9.00
C LYS A 199 -0.26 11.70 -8.71
N GLY A 200 0.17 11.16 -7.54
CA GLY A 200 1.56 11.09 -7.12
C GLY A 200 1.81 9.93 -6.16
N LEU A 201 2.97 9.31 -6.29
CA LEU A 201 3.49 8.31 -5.37
C LEU A 201 4.99 8.53 -5.21
N TYR A 202 5.42 8.94 -4.02
CA TYR A 202 6.81 9.24 -3.75
C TYR A 202 7.33 8.35 -2.62
N VAL A 203 8.48 7.74 -2.85
CA VAL A 203 9.28 7.09 -1.81
C VAL A 203 10.43 8.02 -1.46
N SER A 204 10.71 8.19 -0.19
CA SER A 204 11.69 9.17 0.28
C SER A 204 12.54 8.65 1.43
N SER A 205 13.80 9.04 1.45
CA SER A 205 14.71 8.85 2.58
C SER A 205 14.55 9.93 3.65
N SER A 206 13.67 10.92 3.48
CA SER A 206 13.42 12.04 4.39
C SER A 206 11.97 12.08 4.82
N ASP A 207 11.71 12.48 6.07
CA ASP A 207 10.40 12.81 6.62
C ASP A 207 9.86 14.18 6.18
N LYS A 208 10.61 14.88 5.33
CA LYS A 208 10.20 16.17 4.75
C LYS A 208 9.78 15.96 3.30
N TYR A 209 8.53 16.34 3.00
CA TYR A 209 7.97 16.26 1.66
C TYR A 209 8.88 16.91 0.60
N GLY A 210 9.07 16.25 -0.52
CA GLY A 210 9.89 16.72 -1.63
C GLY A 210 11.42 16.66 -1.39
N LYS A 211 11.86 16.05 -0.28
CA LYS A 211 13.28 15.85 0.03
C LYS A 211 13.64 14.37 0.05
N GLY A 212 14.86 14.06 -0.44
CA GLY A 212 15.35 12.68 -0.45
C GLY A 212 14.49 11.71 -1.24
N ILE A 213 13.85 12.19 -2.32
CA ILE A 213 12.99 11.37 -3.17
C ILE A 213 13.86 10.34 -3.90
N LEU A 214 13.43 9.10 -3.87
CA LEU A 214 14.02 7.97 -4.56
C LEU A 214 13.31 7.75 -5.90
N LYS A 215 14.05 7.22 -6.86
CA LYS A 215 13.46 6.85 -8.15
C LYS A 215 12.51 5.67 -7.94
N LEU A 216 11.29 5.81 -8.43
CA LEU A 216 10.31 4.74 -8.48
C LEU A 216 10.50 3.95 -9.79
N SER A 217 10.39 2.63 -9.73
CA SER A 217 10.48 1.74 -10.89
C SER A 217 9.32 0.72 -10.87
N PRO A 218 8.48 0.67 -11.91
CA PRO A 218 8.36 1.67 -12.98
C PRO A 218 7.92 3.04 -12.46
N ASP A 219 7.97 4.06 -13.30
CA ASP A 219 7.36 5.36 -12.99
C ASP A 219 5.83 5.19 -12.81
N LEU A 220 5.21 6.04 -11.98
CA LEU A 220 3.76 6.01 -11.76
C LEU A 220 3.02 6.22 -13.08
N ALA A 221 2.13 5.30 -13.42
CA ALA A 221 1.26 5.37 -14.59
C ALA A 221 -0.10 4.69 -14.26
N PRO A 222 -1.20 5.04 -14.95
CA PRO A 222 -2.54 4.56 -14.63
C PRO A 222 -2.71 3.04 -14.66
N ASP A 223 -1.90 2.34 -15.47
CA ASP A 223 -1.92 0.87 -15.64
C ASP A 223 -0.96 0.14 -14.69
N LYS A 224 -0.22 0.86 -13.86
CA LYS A 224 0.80 0.29 -12.96
C LYS A 224 0.28 0.21 -11.53
N GLU A 225 0.57 -0.94 -10.91
CA GLU A 225 0.17 -1.21 -9.52
C GLU A 225 1.34 -1.73 -8.67
N LYS A 226 2.47 -2.06 -9.29
CA LYS A 226 3.64 -2.60 -8.59
C LYS A 226 4.85 -1.73 -8.85
N PHE A 227 5.47 -1.30 -7.77
CA PHE A 227 6.59 -0.34 -7.79
C PHE A 227 7.73 -0.81 -6.91
N GLU A 228 8.92 -0.39 -7.25
CA GLU A 228 10.13 -0.59 -6.46
C GLU A 228 10.86 0.73 -6.28
N ALA A 229 11.44 0.95 -5.10
CA ALA A 229 12.34 2.05 -4.83
C ALA A 229 13.53 1.57 -4.01
N SER A 230 14.74 1.95 -4.41
CA SER A 230 15.98 1.57 -3.75
C SER A 230 16.67 2.78 -3.15
N TYR A 231 17.18 2.64 -1.93
CA TYR A 231 18.05 3.59 -1.25
C TYR A 231 19.45 3.00 -1.14
N ASP A 232 20.46 3.75 -1.60
CA ASP A 232 21.85 3.35 -1.43
C ASP A 232 22.37 3.79 -0.06
N GLY A 233 22.77 2.83 0.74
CA GLY A 233 23.26 3.00 2.09
C GLY A 233 22.39 2.35 3.19
N GLU A 234 22.88 2.44 4.42
CA GLU A 234 22.20 1.88 5.58
C GLU A 234 21.15 2.86 6.13
N ARG A 235 19.92 2.37 6.30
CA ARG A 235 18.83 3.08 6.95
C ARG A 235 17.91 2.14 7.69
N GLN A 236 17.24 2.68 8.72
CA GLN A 236 16.23 1.92 9.45
C GLN A 236 14.83 2.07 8.86
N SER A 237 14.59 3.11 8.07
CA SER A 237 13.27 3.38 7.51
C SER A 237 13.31 4.21 6.22
N LEU A 238 12.29 4.02 5.38
CA LEU A 238 11.93 4.88 4.26
C LEU A 238 10.50 5.36 4.42
N ASN A 239 10.14 6.46 3.75
CA ASN A 239 8.84 7.07 3.84
C ASN A 239 8.10 6.97 2.50
N ILE A 240 6.79 6.74 2.55
CA ILE A 240 5.91 6.69 1.39
C ILE A 240 4.92 7.84 1.48
N TRP A 241 4.81 8.63 0.41
CA TRP A 241 3.94 9.78 0.26
C TRP A 241 3.01 9.56 -0.92
N PRO A 242 1.84 8.96 -0.75
CA PRO A 242 0.84 8.86 -1.82
C PRO A 242 0.03 10.15 -1.89
N GLU A 243 -0.30 10.55 -3.10
CA GLU A 243 -1.23 11.65 -3.39
C GLU A 243 -2.38 11.10 -4.22
N VAL A 244 -3.57 11.10 -3.66
CA VAL A 244 -4.79 10.68 -4.37
C VAL A 244 -5.19 11.74 -5.41
N GLU A 245 -5.75 11.29 -6.53
CA GLU A 245 -6.28 12.21 -7.55
C GLU A 245 -7.58 12.85 -7.10
N ASP A 246 -8.46 12.07 -6.49
CA ASP A 246 -9.69 12.55 -5.86
C ASP A 246 -9.46 12.80 -4.37
N GLU A 247 -9.64 14.05 -3.91
CA GLU A 247 -9.42 14.43 -2.50
C GLU A 247 -10.36 13.72 -1.51
N LYS A 248 -11.48 13.17 -1.98
CA LYS A 248 -12.40 12.38 -1.17
C LYS A 248 -11.96 10.92 -0.98
N ALA A 249 -11.02 10.44 -1.80
CA ALA A 249 -10.44 9.11 -1.64
C ALA A 249 -9.54 9.05 -0.40
N SER A 250 -9.48 7.88 0.22
CA SER A 250 -8.63 7.61 1.38
C SER A 250 -7.57 6.57 1.07
N VAL A 251 -6.44 6.62 1.81
CA VAL A 251 -5.34 5.67 1.67
C VAL A 251 -5.10 4.94 2.98
N LYS A 252 -4.92 3.61 2.90
CA LYS A 252 -4.39 2.77 3.97
C LYS A 252 -3.16 2.03 3.48
N VAL A 253 -2.19 1.81 4.37
CA VAL A 253 -0.97 1.06 4.06
C VAL A 253 -0.90 -0.15 4.97
N TYR A 254 -0.69 -1.32 4.37
CA TYR A 254 -0.60 -2.60 5.06
C TYR A 254 0.79 -3.19 4.95
N ALA A 255 1.24 -3.81 6.03
CA ALA A 255 2.51 -4.53 6.07
C ALA A 255 2.40 -5.87 5.33
N ILE A 256 3.37 -6.20 4.45
CA ILE A 256 3.43 -7.52 3.80
C ILE A 256 4.62 -8.31 4.35
N SER A 257 5.84 -7.77 4.27
CA SER A 257 7.06 -8.45 4.70
C SER A 257 8.21 -7.48 4.95
N GLY A 258 9.23 -7.92 5.68
CA GLY A 258 10.47 -7.16 5.94
C GLY A 258 10.28 -5.93 6.82
N ILE A 259 9.17 -5.82 7.53
CA ILE A 259 8.81 -4.70 8.39
C ILE A 259 9.09 -5.08 9.84
N LYS A 260 9.61 -4.14 10.62
CA LYS A 260 10.06 -4.38 12.01
C LYS A 260 8.93 -4.92 12.88
N ALA A 261 9.14 -6.09 13.46
CA ALA A 261 8.22 -6.70 14.41
C ALA A 261 7.91 -5.77 15.59
N GLY A 262 6.64 -5.78 16.06
CA GLY A 262 6.17 -4.91 17.14
C GLY A 262 5.75 -3.51 16.68
N THR A 263 5.94 -3.16 15.39
CA THR A 263 5.30 -2.00 14.77
C THR A 263 3.96 -2.37 14.14
N VAL A 264 3.92 -3.50 13.41
CA VAL A 264 2.70 -4.04 12.78
C VAL A 264 2.90 -5.52 12.49
N GLU A 265 1.84 -6.32 12.57
CA GLU A 265 1.82 -7.70 12.07
C GLU A 265 1.55 -7.73 10.56
N LYS A 266 1.72 -8.92 9.94
CA LYS A 266 1.41 -9.09 8.52
C LYS A 266 -0.07 -8.78 8.27
N ASP A 267 -0.36 -8.07 7.19
CA ASP A 267 -1.68 -7.58 6.79
C ASP A 267 -2.34 -6.59 7.78
N GLU A 268 -1.62 -6.13 8.81
CA GLU A 268 -2.08 -5.01 9.64
C GLU A 268 -1.79 -3.65 9.00
N THR A 269 -2.62 -2.69 9.37
CA THR A 269 -2.50 -1.31 8.87
C THR A 269 -1.37 -0.57 9.57
N ILE A 270 -0.45 -0.01 8.81
CA ILE A 270 0.58 0.89 9.31
C ILE A 270 -0.04 2.27 9.56
N THR A 271 0.18 2.82 10.74
CA THR A 271 -0.33 4.16 11.07
C THR A 271 0.36 5.23 10.25
N GLY A 272 -0.45 6.04 9.53
CA GLY A 272 0.02 7.20 8.79
C GLY A 272 0.34 8.37 9.73
N THR A 273 1.29 9.20 9.31
CA THR A 273 1.70 10.43 10.01
C THR A 273 1.41 11.63 9.13
N LYS A 274 0.97 12.73 9.71
CA LYS A 274 0.78 13.99 9.00
C LYS A 274 2.00 14.90 9.17
N ASP A 275 2.41 15.57 8.09
CA ASP A 275 3.41 16.63 8.17
C ASP A 275 2.78 17.96 8.63
N ASN A 276 3.58 19.03 8.69
CA ASN A 276 3.13 20.36 9.12
C ASN A 276 2.18 21.07 8.12
N LYS A 277 1.83 20.43 7.01
CA LYS A 277 0.86 20.88 6.00
C LYS A 277 -0.29 19.89 5.82
N ASP A 278 -0.55 19.06 6.83
CA ASP A 278 -1.57 18.02 6.85
C ASP A 278 -1.44 16.93 5.76
N ARG A 279 -0.28 16.83 5.07
CA ARG A 279 -0.03 15.78 4.08
C ARG A 279 0.30 14.48 4.79
N LEU A 280 -0.39 13.42 4.41
CA LEU A 280 -0.26 12.11 5.01
C LEU A 280 0.92 11.34 4.38
N TYR A 281 1.74 10.70 5.22
CA TYR A 281 2.80 9.81 4.81
C TYR A 281 2.95 8.64 5.77
N TRP A 282 3.60 7.57 5.31
CA TRP A 282 3.87 6.37 6.10
C TRP A 282 5.36 6.13 6.20
N LYS A 283 5.84 5.98 7.44
CA LYS A 283 7.21 5.63 7.74
C LYS A 283 7.32 4.12 7.90
N ILE A 284 8.05 3.48 6.98
CA ILE A 284 8.22 2.04 6.92
C ILE A 284 9.56 1.70 7.55
N PHE A 285 9.54 1.04 8.70
CA PHE A 285 10.72 0.56 9.38
C PHE A 285 11.07 -0.85 8.91
N PHE A 286 12.30 -1.04 8.47
CA PHE A 286 12.81 -2.36 8.11
C PHE A 286 12.98 -3.23 9.35
N ALA A 287 12.70 -4.53 9.23
CA ALA A 287 13.03 -5.50 10.25
C ALA A 287 14.56 -5.58 10.43
N ASP A 288 14.99 -6.04 11.60
CA ASP A 288 16.41 -6.09 11.92
C ASP A 288 17.15 -7.00 10.91
N GLN A 289 18.19 -6.47 10.28
CA GLN A 289 19.00 -7.06 9.20
C GLN A 289 18.27 -7.23 7.85
N GLU A 290 16.98 -6.95 7.73
CA GLU A 290 16.29 -6.98 6.46
C GLU A 290 16.69 -5.79 5.58
N LYS A 291 16.89 -6.08 4.30
CA LYS A 291 17.23 -5.08 3.27
C LYS A 291 16.09 -4.83 2.30
N GLU A 292 14.97 -5.54 2.46
CA GLU A 292 13.78 -5.41 1.65
C GLU A 292 12.54 -5.37 2.55
N ALA A 293 11.64 -4.42 2.26
CA ALA A 293 10.33 -4.33 2.90
C ALA A 293 9.25 -4.18 1.82
N LYS A 294 8.13 -4.87 2.00
CA LYS A 294 6.98 -4.80 1.08
C LYS A 294 5.75 -4.32 1.80
N VAL A 295 5.04 -3.42 1.15
CA VAL A 295 3.75 -2.88 1.61
C VAL A 295 2.71 -2.90 0.52
N ARG A 296 1.44 -2.93 0.92
CA ARG A 296 0.27 -2.73 0.07
C ARG A 296 -0.39 -1.41 0.46
N LEU A 297 -0.60 -0.53 -0.51
CA LEU A 297 -1.44 0.65 -0.39
C LEU A 297 -2.82 0.31 -0.93
N GLU A 298 -3.84 0.48 -0.13
CA GLU A 298 -5.23 0.43 -0.55
C GLU A 298 -5.74 1.87 -0.70
N VAL A 299 -6.11 2.24 -1.91
CA VAL A 299 -6.83 3.50 -2.17
C VAL A 299 -8.31 3.17 -2.25
N LYS A 300 -9.10 3.80 -1.39
CA LYS A 300 -10.55 3.62 -1.34
C LYS A 300 -11.25 4.91 -1.74
N ALA A 301 -12.03 4.85 -2.82
CA ALA A 301 -12.85 5.93 -3.34
C ALA A 301 -14.09 6.21 -2.47
N GLU A 302 -14.79 7.30 -2.75
CA GLU A 302 -15.99 7.74 -2.02
C GLU A 302 -17.14 6.73 -2.14
N ASP A 303 -17.31 6.09 -3.31
CA ASP A 303 -18.32 5.06 -3.57
C ASP A 303 -17.99 3.69 -2.92
N GLY A 304 -16.81 3.56 -2.31
CA GLY A 304 -16.34 2.34 -1.69
C GLY A 304 -15.46 1.46 -2.59
N THR A 305 -15.30 1.80 -3.87
CA THR A 305 -14.37 1.12 -4.78
C THR A 305 -12.95 1.19 -4.24
N THR A 306 -12.20 0.10 -4.34
CA THR A 306 -10.82 0.02 -3.87
C THR A 306 -9.86 -0.38 -4.97
N ARG A 307 -8.62 0.12 -4.89
CA ARG A 307 -7.50 -0.29 -5.72
C ARG A 307 -6.25 -0.46 -4.88
N ASP A 308 -5.53 -1.54 -5.12
CA ASP A 308 -4.30 -1.87 -4.42
C ASP A 308 -3.06 -1.51 -5.24
N TYR A 309 -2.09 -0.88 -4.57
CA TYR A 309 -0.75 -0.62 -5.09
C TYR A 309 0.27 -1.31 -4.19
N TYR A 310 1.25 -1.97 -4.79
CA TYR A 310 2.29 -2.72 -4.08
C TYR A 310 3.63 -2.02 -4.22
N ILE A 311 4.32 -1.78 -3.12
CA ILE A 311 5.62 -1.11 -3.12
C ILE A 311 6.64 -2.01 -2.45
N THR A 312 7.73 -2.29 -3.18
CA THR A 312 8.92 -2.94 -2.65
C THR A 312 9.98 -1.87 -2.38
N LEU A 313 10.38 -1.75 -1.12
CA LEU A 313 11.43 -0.85 -0.67
C LEU A 313 12.71 -1.66 -0.49
N LYS A 314 13.83 -1.21 -1.04
CA LYS A 314 15.13 -1.89 -0.93
C LYS A 314 16.17 -0.97 -0.35
N LEU A 315 17.01 -1.53 0.51
CA LEU A 315 18.26 -0.92 0.96
C LEU A 315 19.39 -1.61 0.21
N THR A 316 20.07 -0.88 -0.64
CA THR A 316 21.24 -1.34 -1.36
C THR A 316 22.47 -0.69 -0.74
N ASP A 317 23.60 -1.33 -0.90
CA ASP A 317 24.89 -0.79 -0.49
C ASP A 317 25.85 -0.96 -1.66
N THR A 318 26.25 0.14 -2.28
CA THR A 318 27.20 0.17 -3.38
C THR A 318 28.52 0.82 -2.97
N THR A 319 28.67 1.16 -1.68
CA THR A 319 29.86 1.82 -1.14
C THR A 319 30.88 0.80 -0.70
N ALA A 320 32.06 0.82 -1.31
CA ALA A 320 33.17 -0.06 -0.91
C ALA A 320 33.84 0.44 0.37
N PRO A 321 34.36 -0.47 1.21
CA PRO A 321 35.16 -0.11 2.39
C PRO A 321 36.37 0.77 2.01
N VAL A 322 36.63 1.80 2.83
CA VAL A 322 37.83 2.64 2.66
C VAL A 322 38.88 2.24 3.70
N LEU A 323 40.08 1.89 3.20
CA LEU A 323 41.20 1.47 4.05
C LEU A 323 42.19 2.59 4.27
N LYS A 324 42.75 2.66 5.50
CA LYS A 324 43.82 3.61 5.86
C LYS A 324 44.89 2.92 6.63
N LYS A 325 46.15 3.04 6.19
CA LYS A 325 47.34 2.59 6.90
C LYS A 325 47.50 3.34 8.25
N ILE A 326 47.87 2.61 9.32
CA ILE A 326 48.28 3.18 10.58
C ILE A 326 49.76 2.88 10.80
N SER A 327 50.16 1.61 10.91
CA SER A 327 51.53 1.21 11.11
C SER A 327 51.80 -0.21 10.62
N ALA A 328 53.04 -0.48 10.25
CA ALA A 328 53.51 -1.85 10.00
C ALA A 328 54.95 -1.94 10.52
N SER A 329 55.26 -3.00 11.26
CA SER A 329 56.58 -3.22 11.79
C SER A 329 56.87 -4.71 11.95
N ARG A 330 58.15 -5.09 11.82
CA ARG A 330 58.61 -6.42 12.19
C ARG A 330 58.71 -6.52 13.70
N ILE A 331 58.22 -7.64 14.25
CA ILE A 331 58.35 -8.01 15.67
C ILE A 331 59.58 -8.93 15.86
N SER A 332 59.80 -9.84 14.90
CA SER A 332 60.94 -10.77 14.86
C SER A 332 61.38 -10.98 13.43
N THR A 333 62.39 -11.83 13.21
CA THR A 333 62.89 -12.15 11.86
C THR A 333 61.83 -12.71 10.92
N ASP A 334 60.79 -13.38 11.45
CA ASP A 334 59.74 -14.08 10.70
C ASP A 334 58.33 -13.57 11.03
N THR A 335 58.17 -12.60 11.96
CA THR A 335 56.87 -12.11 12.40
C THR A 335 56.75 -10.59 12.22
N ALA A 336 55.59 -10.11 11.77
CA ALA A 336 55.29 -8.67 11.70
C ALA A 336 53.86 -8.39 12.17
N SER A 337 53.64 -7.15 12.59
CA SER A 337 52.32 -6.61 12.89
C SER A 337 51.98 -5.47 11.93
N ALA A 338 50.80 -5.51 11.32
CA ALA A 338 50.28 -4.42 10.50
C ALA A 338 48.96 -3.94 11.08
N VAL A 339 48.85 -2.65 11.33
CA VAL A 339 47.67 -2.00 11.87
C VAL A 339 47.11 -1.06 10.82
N TYR A 340 45.82 -1.21 10.52
CA TYR A 340 45.09 -0.41 9.55
C TYR A 340 43.69 -0.09 10.07
N LYS A 341 43.02 0.84 9.41
CA LYS A 341 41.63 1.21 9.73
C LYS A 341 40.76 0.94 8.49
N THR A 342 39.58 0.39 8.71
CA THR A 342 38.53 0.31 7.68
C THR A 342 37.33 1.18 8.06
N SER A 343 36.66 1.77 7.07
CA SER A 343 35.47 2.60 7.27
C SER A 343 34.28 1.79 7.79
N GLU A 344 34.22 0.50 7.48
CA GLU A 344 33.09 -0.37 7.80
C GLU A 344 33.52 -1.82 8.07
N LYS A 345 32.62 -2.62 8.60
CA LYS A 345 32.82 -4.06 8.83
C LYS A 345 32.89 -4.82 7.51
N GLY A 346 33.58 -5.93 7.50
CA GLY A 346 33.65 -6.79 6.32
C GLY A 346 34.57 -7.97 6.54
N THR A 347 34.97 -8.60 5.42
CA THR A 347 35.93 -9.71 5.37
C THR A 347 37.23 -9.23 4.76
N CYS A 348 38.30 -9.33 5.51
CA CYS A 348 39.67 -8.96 5.10
C CYS A 348 40.35 -10.11 4.37
N TYR A 349 40.96 -9.77 3.23
CA TYR A 349 41.84 -10.63 2.47
C TYR A 349 43.17 -9.95 2.32
N TYR A 350 44.27 -10.71 2.46
CA TYR A 350 45.59 -10.14 2.35
C TYR A 350 46.60 -11.11 1.76
N GLN A 351 47.68 -10.56 1.20
CA GLN A 351 48.83 -11.30 0.68
C GLN A 351 50.11 -10.52 0.97
N VAL A 352 51.15 -11.23 1.32
CA VAL A 352 52.52 -10.68 1.43
C VAL A 352 53.22 -10.89 0.10
N ILE A 353 53.87 -9.84 -0.41
CA ILE A 353 54.67 -9.85 -1.63
C ILE A 353 56.05 -9.24 -1.35
N GLU A 354 57.02 -9.42 -2.26
CA GLU A 354 58.29 -8.75 -2.21
C GLU A 354 58.11 -7.23 -2.32
N ALA A 355 58.90 -6.45 -1.57
CA ALA A 355 58.82 -5.02 -1.58
C ALA A 355 58.95 -4.43 -3.00
N GLY A 356 58.02 -3.56 -3.40
CA GLY A 356 57.99 -2.98 -4.73
C GLY A 356 57.54 -3.91 -5.87
N ALA A 357 57.10 -5.14 -5.57
CA ALA A 357 56.55 -6.03 -6.58
C ALA A 357 55.18 -5.49 -7.09
N LYS A 358 54.75 -5.95 -8.26
CA LYS A 358 53.44 -5.59 -8.79
C LYS A 358 52.33 -6.08 -7.85
N VAL A 359 51.45 -5.17 -7.44
CA VAL A 359 50.32 -5.45 -6.57
C VAL A 359 49.36 -6.41 -7.29
N PRO A 360 49.12 -7.62 -6.74
CA PRO A 360 48.18 -8.58 -7.33
C PRO A 360 46.74 -8.19 -7.03
N ALA A 361 45.81 -8.59 -7.92
CA ALA A 361 44.41 -8.64 -7.57
C ALA A 361 44.19 -9.80 -6.58
N LEU A 362 43.67 -9.52 -5.39
CA LEU A 362 43.40 -10.53 -4.38
C LEU A 362 42.09 -11.27 -4.70
N ASP A 363 42.11 -12.59 -4.57
CA ASP A 363 40.87 -13.37 -4.64
C ASP A 363 40.06 -13.22 -3.35
N THR A 364 38.84 -12.69 -3.50
CA THR A 364 37.89 -12.46 -2.41
C THR A 364 36.74 -13.50 -2.37
N SER A 365 36.87 -14.60 -3.09
CA SER A 365 35.90 -15.71 -3.09
C SER A 365 36.15 -16.73 -1.97
N GLY A 366 37.38 -16.79 -1.46
CA GLY A 366 37.78 -17.70 -0.41
C GLY A 366 37.39 -17.27 0.99
N LYS A 367 37.82 -18.06 1.99
CA LYS A 367 37.64 -17.71 3.41
C LYS A 367 38.63 -16.60 3.81
N GLY A 368 38.12 -15.44 4.16
CA GLY A 368 38.91 -14.34 4.75
C GLY A 368 38.74 -14.25 6.26
N THR A 369 39.21 -13.15 6.85
CA THR A 369 39.10 -12.85 8.27
C THR A 369 38.09 -11.73 8.49
N GLU A 370 37.08 -11.93 9.35
CA GLU A 370 36.13 -10.88 9.70
C GLU A 370 36.82 -9.71 10.40
N VAL A 371 36.45 -8.48 10.03
CA VAL A 371 36.97 -7.24 10.59
C VAL A 371 35.83 -6.27 10.90
N LEU A 372 36.02 -5.49 11.95
CA LEU A 372 35.06 -4.48 12.37
C LEU A 372 35.42 -3.11 11.76
N ALA A 373 34.45 -2.22 11.65
CA ALA A 373 34.72 -0.82 11.38
C ALA A 373 35.66 -0.24 12.44
N GLY A 374 36.66 0.52 11.99
CA GLY A 374 37.66 1.06 12.88
C GLY A 374 39.03 0.39 12.72
N THR A 375 39.82 0.29 13.83
CA THR A 375 41.21 -0.19 13.81
C THR A 375 41.25 -1.69 13.88
N ASN A 376 42.02 -2.31 12.98
CA ASN A 376 42.25 -3.75 12.90
C ASN A 376 43.75 -4.05 12.84
N THR A 377 44.14 -5.23 13.29
CA THR A 377 45.54 -5.68 13.32
C THR A 377 45.66 -7.04 12.63
N ILE A 378 46.65 -7.15 11.74
CA ILE A 378 47.05 -8.39 11.13
C ILE A 378 48.41 -8.80 11.71
N THR A 379 48.51 -9.99 12.26
CA THR A 379 49.78 -10.60 12.68
C THR A 379 50.23 -11.55 11.59
N LEU A 380 51.39 -11.31 11.01
CA LEU A 380 52.02 -12.12 9.98
C LEU A 380 53.11 -13.00 10.62
N THR A 381 53.15 -14.24 10.19
CA THR A 381 54.18 -15.24 10.61
C THR A 381 54.82 -15.91 9.41
N GLY A 382 56.00 -16.47 9.58
CA GLY A 382 56.69 -17.20 8.50
C GLY A 382 57.26 -16.28 7.40
N LEU A 383 57.51 -15.00 7.71
CA LEU A 383 58.12 -14.06 6.79
C LEU A 383 59.56 -14.38 6.50
N SER A 384 59.98 -14.40 5.24
CA SER A 384 61.38 -14.44 4.85
C SER A 384 62.07 -13.10 5.16
N SER A 385 63.43 -13.10 5.18
CA SER A 385 64.22 -11.88 5.36
C SER A 385 63.97 -10.88 4.20
N GLY A 386 64.35 -9.63 4.46
CA GLY A 386 64.14 -8.54 3.53
C GLY A 386 62.82 -7.77 3.70
N GLU A 387 62.74 -6.62 3.10
CA GLU A 387 61.51 -5.81 3.10
C GLU A 387 60.40 -6.50 2.34
N LYS A 388 59.16 -6.35 2.81
CA LYS A 388 57.96 -6.92 2.19
C LYS A 388 56.89 -5.86 2.06
N ASP A 389 55.98 -6.09 1.15
CA ASP A 389 54.74 -5.37 1.08
C ASP A 389 53.54 -6.27 1.48
N LEU A 390 52.71 -5.80 2.37
CA LEU A 390 51.43 -6.43 2.69
C LEU A 390 50.33 -5.73 1.88
N VAL A 391 49.66 -6.48 1.02
CA VAL A 391 48.50 -6.02 0.24
C VAL A 391 47.23 -6.47 0.95
N ILE A 392 46.32 -5.54 1.22
CA ILE A 392 45.06 -5.79 1.94
C ILE A 392 43.90 -5.27 1.10
N VAL A 393 42.80 -6.04 1.03
CA VAL A 393 41.48 -5.59 0.62
C VAL A 393 40.44 -6.03 1.66
N VAL A 394 39.36 -5.27 1.78
CA VAL A 394 38.21 -5.64 2.61
C VAL A 394 36.97 -5.68 1.72
N LYS A 395 36.20 -6.75 1.81
CA LYS A 395 34.93 -6.96 1.15
C LYS A 395 33.82 -6.83 2.18
N ASP A 396 32.85 -5.94 1.95
CA ASP A 396 31.70 -5.78 2.83
C ASP A 396 30.64 -6.90 2.64
N ALA A 397 29.55 -6.83 3.38
CA ALA A 397 28.45 -7.79 3.33
C ALA A 397 27.62 -7.67 2.01
N ALA A 398 27.65 -6.52 1.35
CA ALA A 398 26.98 -6.27 0.08
C ALA A 398 27.80 -6.79 -1.14
N GLY A 399 29.08 -7.11 -0.90
CA GLY A 399 29.99 -7.61 -1.92
C GLY A 399 30.91 -6.56 -2.52
N ASN A 400 30.88 -5.30 -2.04
CA ASN A 400 31.78 -4.26 -2.52
C ASN A 400 33.18 -4.48 -1.93
N VAL A 401 34.20 -4.35 -2.78
CA VAL A 401 35.59 -4.59 -2.42
C VAL A 401 36.34 -3.26 -2.44
N SER A 402 37.10 -3.00 -1.35
CA SER A 402 37.93 -1.81 -1.23
C SER A 402 39.02 -1.75 -2.28
N ASP A 403 39.55 -0.58 -2.51
CA ASP A 403 40.87 -0.44 -3.15
C ASP A 403 41.93 -1.20 -2.33
N SER A 404 42.99 -1.66 -3.02
CA SER A 404 44.09 -2.35 -2.37
C SER A 404 44.91 -1.37 -1.50
N LEU A 405 45.03 -1.66 -0.22
CA LEU A 405 45.96 -0.97 0.69
C LEU A 405 47.28 -1.72 0.69
N VAL A 406 48.36 -1.02 0.34
CA VAL A 406 49.73 -1.56 0.40
C VAL A 406 50.46 -0.99 1.63
N MET A 407 51.00 -1.89 2.46
CA MET A 407 51.71 -1.53 3.67
C MET A 407 53.11 -2.14 3.65
N GLY A 408 54.14 -1.30 3.46
CA GLY A 408 55.53 -1.73 3.52
C GLY A 408 55.90 -2.24 4.94
N ILE A 409 56.50 -3.39 5.01
CA ILE A 409 57.01 -4.03 6.24
C ILE A 409 58.54 -3.97 6.16
N PRO A 410 59.19 -3.18 7.03
CA PRO A 410 60.66 -3.03 7.03
C PRO A 410 61.37 -4.35 7.37
N ASP A 411 62.58 -4.52 6.91
CA ASP A 411 63.44 -5.60 7.41
C ASP A 411 63.95 -5.30 8.80
N ILE A 412 64.27 -6.35 9.57
CA ILE A 412 64.96 -6.15 10.84
C ILE A 412 66.43 -5.81 10.54
N LYS A 413 66.81 -4.60 10.91
CA LYS A 413 68.25 -4.27 10.99
C LYS A 413 68.88 -5.10 12.11
N THR A 414 69.57 -6.16 11.76
CA THR A 414 70.48 -6.83 12.72
C THR A 414 71.42 -5.79 13.28
N ALA A 415 71.40 -5.55 14.59
CA ALA A 415 72.40 -4.73 15.22
C ALA A 415 73.78 -5.27 14.80
N GLY A 416 74.55 -4.44 14.07
CA GLY A 416 75.89 -4.85 13.62
C GLY A 416 76.64 -5.39 14.84
N THR A 417 77.28 -6.55 14.66
CA THR A 417 78.23 -7.12 15.65
C THR A 417 79.17 -6.01 16.13
N PRO A 418 79.24 -5.73 17.44
CA PRO A 418 80.17 -4.70 17.93
C PRO A 418 81.58 -5.13 17.45
N GLY A 419 82.18 -4.25 16.60
CA GLY A 419 83.53 -4.46 16.10
C GLY A 419 84.47 -4.72 17.32
N ASN A 420 85.21 -5.80 17.22
CA ASN A 420 86.18 -6.23 18.16
C ASN A 420 87.17 -5.05 18.40
N LEU A 421 87.10 -4.42 19.58
CA LEU A 421 88.07 -3.42 20.00
C LEU A 421 89.41 -4.15 20.15
N VAL A 422 90.22 -4.02 19.11
CA VAL A 422 91.61 -4.44 19.20
C VAL A 422 92.32 -3.49 20.20
N HIS A 423 92.63 -4.04 21.37
CA HIS A 423 93.45 -3.39 22.39
C HIS A 423 94.86 -3.32 21.83
N GLY A 424 95.29 -2.15 21.33
CA GLY A 424 96.69 -1.87 21.00
C GLY A 424 97.47 -1.82 22.29
N SER A 425 98.34 -2.78 22.56
CA SER A 425 99.37 -2.76 23.59
C SER A 425 100.54 -1.97 23.02
N ASP A 426 100.69 -0.77 23.56
CA ASP A 426 101.92 0.03 23.41
C ASP A 426 102.98 -0.47 24.37
N HIS A 427 104.14 -0.76 23.86
CA HIS A 427 105.42 -0.82 24.56
C HIS A 427 106.12 0.51 24.47
#